data_04c59d1cfe2e61326c5d39ceafb359d9
#
_entry.id   04c59d1cfe2e61326c5d39ceafb359d9
#
_cell.length_a   1.000
_cell.length_b   1.000
_cell.length_c   1.000
_cell.angle_alpha   90.00
_cell.angle_beta   90.00
_cell.angle_gamma   90.00
#
_symmetry.space_group_name_H-M   'P 1'
#
loop_
_entity.id
_entity.type
_entity.pdbx_description
1 polymer ?
#
loop_
_entity_poly.entity_id
_entity_poly.type
_entity_poly.pdbx_seq_one_letter_code
_entity_poly.pdbx_strand_id
1 'polypeptide(L)'
;MRKILKQTEGIFPMPVLMVATYNEDGSVNVMNAAWGTMQARDHVALQLTESHKTVKNIKERKAFTVSIADAAHVVEADYFGVVSGNHESKKFENSGMTTTTVSYTHLTLPTIA
;
A
#
# COMPACT_ATOMS: atom_id res chain seq x y z
N MET A 1 1.52 -32.44 22.82
CA MET A 1 2.50 -32.91 21.83
C MET A 1 2.75 -31.81 20.81
N ARG A 2 3.98 -31.47 20.56
CA ARG A 2 4.34 -30.50 19.52
C ARG A 2 4.35 -31.18 18.14
N LYS A 3 3.82 -30.48 17.13
CA LYS A 3 3.87 -30.94 15.74
C LYS A 3 4.61 -29.90 14.91
N ILE A 4 5.44 -30.38 13.99
CA ILE A 4 6.11 -29.53 13.01
C ILE A 4 5.13 -29.34 11.84
N LEU A 5 4.77 -28.09 11.57
CA LEU A 5 3.92 -27.74 10.43
C LEU A 5 4.81 -27.44 9.23
N LYS A 6 4.44 -27.94 8.07
CA LYS A 6 5.10 -27.62 6.79
C LYS A 6 4.58 -26.31 6.18
N GLN A 7 3.92 -25.50 6.97
CA GLN A 7 3.30 -24.26 6.52
C GLN A 7 4.29 -23.12 6.67
N THR A 8 4.39 -22.29 5.67
CA THR A 8 5.29 -21.12 5.65
C THR A 8 4.61 -19.85 6.12
N GLU A 9 3.29 -19.77 6.00
CA GLU A 9 2.46 -18.64 6.42
C GLU A 9 1.48 -19.10 7.47
N GLY A 10 1.46 -18.47 8.62
CA GLY A 10 0.68 -18.97 9.75
C GLY A 10 -0.05 -17.90 10.56
N ILE A 11 0.09 -16.64 10.21
CA ILE A 11 -0.56 -15.55 10.96
C ILE A 11 -1.61 -14.89 10.09
N PHE A 12 -2.87 -15.17 10.41
CA PHE A 12 -4.05 -14.65 9.73
C PHE A 12 -5.11 -14.22 10.75
N PRO A 13 -6.04 -13.31 10.41
CA PRO A 13 -6.09 -12.53 9.16
C PRO A 13 -5.05 -11.42 9.12
N MET A 14 -4.66 -11.04 7.90
CA MET A 14 -3.85 -9.85 7.65
C MET A 14 -4.69 -8.83 6.89
N PRO A 15 -4.69 -7.55 7.28
CA PRO A 15 -5.45 -6.54 6.57
C PRO A 15 -4.84 -6.27 5.19
N VAL A 16 -5.68 -5.94 4.22
CA VAL A 16 -5.24 -5.41 2.94
C VAL A 16 -5.21 -3.90 3.05
N LEU A 17 -4.04 -3.32 2.88
CA LEU A 17 -3.81 -1.89 2.99
C LEU A 17 -3.63 -1.29 1.59
N MET A 18 -4.39 -0.25 1.29
CA MET A 18 -4.20 0.53 0.07
C MET A 18 -3.19 1.64 0.36
N VAL A 19 -2.04 1.58 -0.29
CA VAL A 19 -0.96 2.55 -0.11
C VAL A 19 -0.95 3.50 -1.30
N ALA A 20 -1.21 4.77 -1.05
CA ALA A 20 -1.24 5.81 -2.07
C ALA A 20 -0.01 6.71 -2.00
N THR A 21 0.53 7.02 -3.16
CA THR A 21 1.67 7.91 -3.34
C THR A 21 1.45 8.82 -4.54
N TYR A 22 2.18 9.92 -4.58
CA TYR A 22 2.27 10.74 -5.79
C TYR A 22 3.39 10.25 -6.70
N ASN A 23 3.10 10.15 -7.98
CA ASN A 23 4.09 9.95 -9.03
C ASN A 23 4.90 11.23 -9.25
N GLU A 24 5.95 11.14 -10.06
CA GLU A 24 6.81 12.28 -10.40
C GLU A 24 6.03 13.44 -11.05
N ASP A 25 5.03 13.13 -11.89
CA ASP A 25 4.18 14.10 -12.56
C ASP A 25 3.03 14.66 -11.70
N GLY A 26 2.93 14.25 -10.44
CA GLY A 26 1.87 14.66 -9.52
C GLY A 26 0.60 13.84 -9.59
N SER A 27 0.51 12.89 -10.51
CA SER A 27 -0.61 11.93 -10.53
C SER A 27 -0.52 10.94 -9.36
N VAL A 28 -1.61 10.25 -9.09
CA VAL A 28 -1.72 9.33 -7.94
C VAL A 28 -1.45 7.90 -8.39
N ASN A 29 -0.69 7.16 -7.60
CA ASN A 29 -0.55 5.72 -7.71
C ASN A 29 -1.00 5.06 -6.41
N VAL A 30 -1.77 4.00 -6.52
CA VAL A 30 -2.24 3.21 -5.39
C VAL A 30 -1.87 1.76 -5.62
N MET A 31 -1.36 1.11 -4.59
CA MET A 31 -1.13 -0.34 -4.58
C MET A 31 -1.71 -0.97 -3.32
N ASN A 32 -1.97 -2.27 -3.38
CA ASN A 32 -2.30 -3.04 -2.19
C ASN A 32 -1.05 -3.60 -1.54
N ALA A 33 -1.00 -3.51 -0.22
CA ALA A 33 0.00 -4.16 0.61
C ALA A 33 -0.70 -5.09 1.60
N ALA A 34 -0.40 -6.39 1.53
CA ALA A 34 -0.91 -7.40 2.46
C ALA A 34 0.02 -7.63 3.64
N TRP A 35 1.28 -7.24 3.53
CA TRP A 35 2.30 -7.42 4.56
C TRP A 35 2.53 -6.10 5.29
N GLY A 36 1.57 -5.73 6.15
CA GLY A 36 1.64 -4.53 6.94
C GLY A 36 0.99 -4.69 8.30
N THR A 37 1.46 -3.93 9.26
CA THR A 37 0.94 -3.94 10.63
C THR A 37 1.25 -2.64 11.35
N MET A 38 0.63 -2.45 12.51
CA MET A 38 1.06 -1.39 13.43
C MET A 38 2.37 -1.80 14.11
N GLN A 39 3.40 -0.99 13.93
CA GLN A 39 4.67 -1.18 14.63
C GLN A 39 4.64 -0.53 16.01
N ALA A 40 3.97 0.60 16.11
CA ALA A 40 3.77 1.35 17.34
C ALA A 40 2.42 2.06 17.26
N ARG A 41 2.05 2.81 18.28
CA ARG A 41 0.74 3.48 18.37
C ARG A 41 0.46 4.39 17.16
N ASP A 42 1.49 5.02 16.63
CA ASP A 42 1.45 6.00 15.55
C ASP A 42 2.35 5.63 14.36
N HIS A 43 2.80 4.38 14.30
CA HIS A 43 3.69 3.90 13.25
C HIS A 43 3.13 2.65 12.57
N VAL A 44 3.10 2.69 11.24
CA VAL A 44 2.77 1.56 10.39
C VAL A 44 4.05 0.98 9.79
N ALA A 45 4.21 -0.32 9.87
CA ALA A 45 5.27 -1.04 9.19
C ALA A 45 4.70 -1.72 7.94
N LEU A 46 5.34 -1.51 6.81
CA LEU A 46 4.99 -2.13 5.53
C LEU A 46 6.19 -2.90 4.99
N GLN A 47 5.97 -4.11 4.55
CA GLN A 47 6.97 -4.86 3.79
C GLN A 47 6.60 -4.82 2.32
N LEU A 48 7.40 -4.14 1.53
CA LEU A 48 7.17 -3.92 0.10
C LEU A 48 8.37 -4.37 -0.71
N THR A 49 8.11 -4.88 -1.91
CA THR A 49 9.17 -5.24 -2.86
C THR A 49 9.75 -3.98 -3.50
N GLU A 50 11.07 -3.88 -3.54
CA GLU A 50 11.76 -2.68 -4.01
C GLU A 50 11.43 -2.27 -5.45
N SER A 51 11.06 -3.23 -6.30
CA SER A 51 10.70 -2.98 -7.69
C SER A 51 9.34 -2.29 -7.89
N HIS A 52 8.53 -2.19 -6.84
CA HIS A 52 7.22 -1.55 -6.95
C HIS A 52 7.33 -0.05 -7.21
N LYS A 53 6.43 0.47 -8.07
CA LYS A 53 6.28 1.90 -8.32
C LYS A 53 6.11 2.70 -7.04
N THR A 54 5.31 2.19 -6.11
CA THR A 54 5.07 2.79 -4.80
C THR A 54 6.35 2.97 -4.00
N VAL A 55 7.25 1.99 -4.01
CA VAL A 55 8.53 2.09 -3.29
C VAL A 55 9.41 3.18 -3.87
N LYS A 56 9.49 3.26 -5.19
CA LYS A 56 10.18 4.36 -5.88
C LYS A 56 9.61 5.71 -5.44
N ASN A 57 8.30 5.86 -5.49
CA ASN A 57 7.63 7.10 -5.11
C ASN A 57 7.89 7.48 -3.65
N ILE A 58 7.85 6.50 -2.74
CA ILE A 58 8.13 6.75 -1.32
C ILE A 58 9.57 7.24 -1.12
N LYS A 59 10.54 6.63 -1.80
CA LYS A 59 11.94 7.05 -1.71
C LYS A 59 12.15 8.48 -2.21
N GLU A 60 11.45 8.87 -3.25
CA GLU A 60 11.55 10.21 -3.86
C GLU A 60 10.74 11.27 -3.09
N ARG A 61 9.48 10.95 -2.77
CA ARG A 61 8.53 11.91 -2.18
C ARG A 61 8.57 11.95 -0.66
N LYS A 62 9.10 10.90 -0.02
CA LYS A 62 9.16 10.77 1.44
C LYS A 62 7.77 10.83 2.10
N ALA A 63 6.73 10.41 1.38
CA ALA A 63 5.35 10.48 1.85
C ALA A 63 4.48 9.40 1.22
N PHE A 64 3.54 8.90 1.98
CA PHE A 64 2.47 8.02 1.52
C PHE A 64 1.27 8.09 2.47
N THR A 65 0.13 7.63 1.99
CA THR A 65 -1.05 7.43 2.84
C THR A 65 -1.45 5.97 2.84
N VAL A 66 -2.12 5.54 3.90
CA VAL A 66 -2.65 4.18 4.04
C VAL A 66 -4.15 4.25 4.25
N SER A 67 -4.89 3.47 3.47
CA SER A 67 -6.33 3.29 3.62
C SER A 67 -6.66 1.82 3.72
N ILE A 68 -7.75 1.48 4.37
CA ILE A 68 -8.25 0.11 4.47
C ILE A 68 -9.38 -0.07 3.46
N ALA A 69 -9.31 -1.15 2.68
CA ALA A 69 -10.35 -1.48 1.72
C ALA A 69 -11.65 -1.87 2.42
N ASP A 70 -12.76 -1.37 1.92
CA ASP A 70 -14.09 -1.75 2.37
C ASP A 70 -14.77 -2.71 1.38
N ALA A 71 -15.88 -3.33 1.80
CA ALA A 71 -16.61 -4.28 0.98
C ALA A 71 -17.28 -3.62 -0.24
N ALA A 72 -17.63 -2.35 -0.16
CA ALA A 72 -18.29 -1.63 -1.25
C ALA A 72 -17.32 -1.36 -2.42
N HIS A 73 -16.03 -1.29 -2.16
CA HIS A 73 -14.98 -0.96 -3.12
C HIS A 73 -14.00 -2.12 -3.35
N VAL A 74 -14.45 -3.37 -3.14
CA VAL A 74 -13.58 -4.54 -3.27
C VAL A 74 -13.05 -4.73 -4.69
N VAL A 75 -13.82 -4.39 -5.70
CA VAL A 75 -13.42 -4.53 -7.12
C VAL A 75 -12.27 -3.56 -7.44
N GLU A 76 -12.41 -2.31 -7.07
CA GLU A 76 -11.39 -1.27 -7.26
C GLU A 76 -10.14 -1.58 -6.44
N ALA A 77 -10.33 -2.04 -5.22
CA ALA A 77 -9.21 -2.44 -4.35
C ALA A 77 -8.44 -3.64 -4.94
N ASP A 78 -9.14 -4.65 -5.45
CA ASP A 78 -8.50 -5.80 -6.13
C ASP A 78 -7.73 -5.35 -7.37
N TYR A 79 -8.29 -4.45 -8.16
CA TYR A 79 -7.62 -3.86 -9.32
C TYR A 79 -6.26 -3.24 -8.95
N PHE A 80 -6.17 -2.51 -7.86
CA PHE A 80 -4.92 -1.93 -7.38
C PHE A 80 -3.86 -2.98 -6.98
N GLY A 81 -4.30 -4.17 -6.62
CA GLY A 81 -3.40 -5.28 -6.29
C GLY A 81 -2.91 -6.05 -7.50
N VAL A 82 -3.65 -6.05 -8.60
CA VAL A 82 -3.37 -6.85 -9.81
C VAL A 82 -2.57 -6.07 -10.83
N VAL A 83 -2.81 -4.77 -10.98
CA VAL A 83 -2.20 -3.92 -11.99
C VAL A 83 -0.98 -3.20 -11.43
N SER A 84 0.12 -3.20 -12.19
CA SER A 84 1.34 -2.50 -11.83
C SER A 84 1.35 -1.07 -12.38
N GLY A 85 1.62 -0.10 -11.52
CA GLY A 85 1.84 1.29 -11.92
C GLY A 85 3.10 1.52 -12.78
N ASN A 86 4.01 0.54 -12.84
CA ASN A 86 5.15 0.56 -13.74
C ASN A 86 4.75 0.29 -15.21
N HIS A 87 3.62 -0.40 -15.42
CA HIS A 87 3.15 -0.80 -16.74
C HIS A 87 1.91 -0.04 -17.19
N GLU A 88 1.10 0.43 -16.26
CA GLU A 88 -0.14 1.17 -16.53
C GLU A 88 -0.10 2.54 -15.87
N SER A 89 0.18 3.55 -16.70
CA SER A 89 0.28 4.95 -16.23
C SER A 89 -1.05 5.54 -15.78
N LYS A 90 -2.18 5.00 -16.29
CA LYS A 90 -3.54 5.43 -15.93
C LYS A 90 -4.21 4.52 -14.90
N LYS A 91 -3.42 3.79 -14.16
CA LYS A 91 -3.91 2.81 -13.18
C LYS A 91 -4.97 3.40 -12.24
N PHE A 92 -4.71 4.55 -11.64
CA PHE A 92 -5.65 5.17 -10.72
C PHE A 92 -6.90 5.69 -11.43
N GLU A 93 -6.74 6.36 -12.57
CA GLU A 93 -7.86 6.88 -13.37
C GLU A 93 -8.79 5.74 -13.81
N ASN A 94 -8.23 4.61 -14.24
CA ASN A 94 -8.99 3.45 -14.71
C ASN A 94 -9.83 2.80 -13.61
N SER A 95 -9.48 3.00 -12.34
CA SER A 95 -10.27 2.49 -11.21
C SER A 95 -11.59 3.22 -11.02
N GLY A 96 -11.70 4.44 -11.52
CA GLY A 96 -12.87 5.30 -11.30
C GLY A 96 -12.95 5.89 -9.90
N MET A 97 -12.00 5.62 -9.03
CA MET A 97 -11.95 6.21 -7.69
C MET A 97 -11.44 7.64 -7.71
N THR A 98 -11.74 8.37 -6.66
CA THR A 98 -11.29 9.75 -6.45
C THR A 98 -10.41 9.84 -5.21
N THR A 99 -9.59 10.89 -5.15
CA THR A 99 -8.75 11.17 -3.98
C THR A 99 -9.19 12.42 -3.28
N THR A 100 -8.95 12.45 -1.97
CA THR A 100 -8.95 13.67 -1.18
C THR A 100 -7.52 13.99 -0.76
N THR A 101 -7.08 15.20 -1.02
CA THR A 101 -5.75 15.62 -0.57
C THR A 101 -5.76 15.75 0.94
N VAL A 102 -4.82 15.05 1.58
CA VAL A 102 -4.61 15.11 3.01
C VAL A 102 -3.34 15.93 3.27
N SER A 103 -3.45 16.98 4.05
CA SER A 103 -2.32 17.81 4.45
C SER A 103 -1.96 17.52 5.89
N TYR A 104 -0.76 16.99 6.10
CA TYR A 104 -0.20 16.77 7.42
C TYR A 104 0.95 17.73 7.66
N THR A 105 1.03 18.26 8.87
CA THR A 105 2.14 19.13 9.29
C THR A 105 3.41 18.36 9.63
N HIS A 106 3.28 17.06 9.89
CA HIS A 106 4.41 16.17 10.17
C HIS A 106 4.21 14.82 9.48
N LEU A 107 5.20 14.43 8.68
CA LEU A 107 5.30 13.12 8.09
C LEU A 107 6.43 12.37 8.78
N THR A 108 6.06 11.38 9.57
CA THR A 108 7.04 10.41 10.07
C THR A 108 7.17 9.32 9.02
N LEU A 109 8.36 9.17 8.48
CA LEU A 109 8.62 8.13 7.51
C LEU A 109 8.75 6.79 8.22
N PRO A 110 7.95 5.80 7.85
CA PRO A 110 8.21 4.44 8.30
C PRO A 110 9.50 3.94 7.67
N THR A 111 10.19 3.10 8.42
CA THR A 111 11.33 2.38 7.91
C THR A 111 10.84 1.34 6.92
N ILE A 112 11.30 1.41 5.69
CA ILE A 112 11.09 0.36 4.70
C ILE A 112 12.19 -0.66 4.93
N ALA A 113 11.80 -1.85 5.30
CA ALA A 113 12.72 -2.96 5.45
C ALA A 113 12.89 -3.72 4.14
#